data_20c352b3b4ce4926b8d4c591d077a964
#
_entry.id   20c352b3b4ce4926b8d4c591d077a964
#
_cell.length_a   1.000
_cell.length_b   1.000
_cell.length_c   1.000
_cell.angle_alpha   90.00
_cell.angle_beta   90.00
_cell.angle_gamma   90.00
#
_symmetry.space_group_name_H-M   'P 1'
#
loop_
_entity.id
_entity.type
_entity.pdbx_description
1 polymer ?
#
loop_
_entity_poly.entity_id
_entity_poly.type
_entity_poly.pdbx_seq_one_letter_code
_entity_poly.pdbx_strand_id
1 'polypeptide(L)'
;MITPRSLGQTAHDAAPHRLSAALDRLPAALAVAVGAWILIAYSVDQWRSITVPSWDLAIFAELAKDYAHGRAPIVPIKGEGYNLLGDHFHPILILLGPVWRLFPTPLALLVVQDLLLAVSAWPLTRLATRLTTRLVAT
;
A
#
# COMPACT_ATOMS: atom_id res chain seq x y z
N MET A 1 18.88 19.68 -50.71
CA MET A 1 18.45 18.30 -50.94
C MET A 1 18.33 17.64 -49.57
N ILE A 2 17.12 17.56 -48.99
CA ILE A 2 16.86 17.08 -47.63
C ILE A 2 16.38 15.63 -47.78
N THR A 3 17.16 14.67 -47.31
CA THR A 3 16.77 13.24 -47.33
C THR A 3 15.73 12.98 -46.22
N PRO A 4 14.62 12.30 -46.51
CA PRO A 4 13.61 11.98 -45.51
C PRO A 4 14.18 10.89 -44.58
N ARG A 5 14.35 11.23 -43.30
CA ARG A 5 14.68 10.30 -42.23
C ARG A 5 13.51 9.33 -42.04
N SER A 6 13.74 8.04 -42.26
CA SER A 6 12.72 7.00 -42.25
C SER A 6 12.08 6.88 -40.88
N LEU A 7 10.78 7.18 -40.76
CA LEU A 7 9.94 7.03 -39.58
C LEU A 7 9.82 5.58 -39.06
N GLY A 8 10.36 4.62 -39.80
CA GLY A 8 10.31 3.19 -39.42
C GLY A 8 11.40 2.72 -38.45
N GLN A 9 12.52 3.46 -38.30
CA GLN A 9 13.62 3.03 -37.43
C GLN A 9 13.37 3.31 -35.94
N THR A 10 12.60 4.33 -35.63
CA THR A 10 12.35 4.73 -34.21
C THR A 10 11.43 3.78 -33.45
N ALA A 11 10.59 2.99 -34.11
CA ALA A 11 9.67 2.05 -33.47
C ALA A 11 10.36 0.72 -33.15
N HIS A 12 11.36 0.30 -33.95
CA HIS A 12 12.06 -0.96 -33.75
C HIS A 12 13.08 -0.89 -32.60
N ASP A 13 13.69 0.28 -32.37
CA ASP A 13 14.69 0.48 -31.30
C ASP A 13 14.06 0.69 -29.91
N ALA A 14 12.78 1.03 -29.84
CA ALA A 14 12.08 1.27 -28.56
C ALA A 14 11.62 -0.02 -27.86
N ALA A 15 11.44 -1.11 -28.57
CA ALA A 15 10.92 -2.37 -28.03
C ALA A 15 11.91 -3.08 -27.06
N PRO A 16 13.21 -3.23 -27.38
CA PRO A 16 14.16 -3.90 -26.48
C PRO A 16 14.37 -3.17 -25.16
N HIS A 17 14.37 -1.83 -25.18
CA HIS A 17 14.53 -1.03 -23.95
C HIS A 17 13.33 -1.11 -23.02
N ARG A 18 12.13 -1.31 -23.52
CA ARG A 18 10.93 -1.48 -22.70
C ARG A 18 10.89 -2.86 -22.05
N LEU A 19 11.32 -3.88 -22.76
CA LEU A 19 11.37 -5.26 -22.26
C LEU A 19 12.41 -5.43 -21.17
N SER A 20 13.62 -4.89 -21.33
CA SER A 20 14.66 -4.90 -20.29
C SER A 20 14.21 -4.17 -19.02
N ALA A 21 13.62 -2.96 -19.16
CA ALA A 21 13.11 -2.21 -18.04
C ALA A 21 11.94 -2.91 -17.31
N ALA A 22 11.16 -3.74 -18.00
CA ALA A 22 10.12 -4.55 -17.38
C ALA A 22 10.71 -5.74 -16.61
N LEU A 23 11.70 -6.42 -17.18
CA LEU A 23 12.39 -7.54 -16.54
C LEU A 23 13.15 -7.08 -15.27
N ASP A 24 13.74 -5.90 -15.28
CA ASP A 24 14.42 -5.32 -14.12
C ASP A 24 13.46 -5.00 -12.95
N ARG A 25 12.17 -4.82 -13.24
CA ARG A 25 11.14 -4.56 -12.24
C ARG A 25 10.46 -5.83 -11.70
N LEU A 26 10.60 -6.94 -12.41
CA LEU A 26 9.91 -8.19 -12.10
C LEU A 26 10.22 -8.72 -10.68
N PRO A 27 11.51 -8.75 -10.21
CA PRO A 27 11.81 -9.23 -8.86
C PRO A 27 11.13 -8.40 -7.77
N ALA A 28 11.12 -7.07 -7.93
CA ALA A 28 10.46 -6.18 -6.97
C ALA A 28 8.93 -6.35 -6.98
N ALA A 29 8.33 -6.52 -8.15
CA ALA A 29 6.91 -6.77 -8.28
C ALA A 29 6.51 -8.11 -7.67
N LEU A 30 7.30 -9.15 -7.87
CA LEU A 30 7.09 -10.47 -7.26
C LEU A 30 7.22 -10.40 -5.73
N ALA A 31 8.23 -9.70 -5.22
CA ALA A 31 8.41 -9.52 -3.77
C ALA A 31 7.19 -8.82 -3.14
N VAL A 32 6.68 -7.76 -3.78
CA VAL A 32 5.47 -7.05 -3.32
C VAL A 32 4.24 -7.98 -3.39
N ALA A 33 4.05 -8.71 -4.47
CA ALA A 33 2.89 -9.59 -4.64
C ALA A 33 2.91 -10.75 -3.63
N VAL A 34 4.05 -11.41 -3.44
CA VAL A 34 4.22 -12.49 -2.46
C VAL A 34 4.07 -11.96 -1.03
N GLY A 35 4.68 -10.81 -0.72
CA GLY A 35 4.54 -10.16 0.58
C GLY A 35 3.08 -9.81 0.88
N ALA A 36 2.37 -9.19 -0.07
CA ALA A 36 0.96 -8.88 0.08
C ALA A 36 0.12 -10.14 0.32
N TRP A 37 0.35 -11.19 -0.46
CA TRP A 37 -0.37 -12.46 -0.30
C TRP A 37 -0.17 -13.08 1.10
N ILE A 38 1.09 -13.13 1.57
CA ILE A 38 1.41 -13.70 2.90
C ILE A 38 0.75 -12.88 4.01
N LEU A 39 0.87 -11.54 3.97
CA LEU A 39 0.32 -10.66 4.99
C LEU A 39 -1.21 -10.74 5.03
N ILE A 40 -1.87 -10.65 3.87
CA ILE A 40 -3.33 -10.74 3.78
C ILE A 40 -3.82 -12.12 4.23
N ALA A 41 -3.16 -13.21 3.81
CA ALA A 41 -3.52 -14.55 4.24
C ALA A 41 -3.44 -14.69 5.78
N TYR A 42 -2.39 -14.14 6.38
CA TYR A 42 -2.20 -14.12 7.83
C TYR A 42 -3.29 -13.28 8.53
N SER A 43 -3.57 -12.08 8.05
CA SER A 43 -4.61 -11.20 8.62
C SER A 43 -6.01 -11.82 8.51
N VAL A 44 -6.31 -12.48 7.39
CA VAL A 44 -7.58 -13.19 7.19
C VAL A 44 -7.71 -14.39 8.13
N ASP A 45 -6.62 -15.14 8.31
CA ASP A 45 -6.60 -16.28 9.23
C ASP A 45 -6.82 -15.84 10.68
N GLN A 46 -6.08 -14.81 11.13
CA GLN A 46 -6.29 -14.20 12.45
C GLN A 46 -7.72 -13.68 12.65
N TRP A 47 -8.28 -13.02 11.62
CA TRP A 47 -9.65 -12.54 11.68
C TRP A 47 -10.66 -13.67 11.83
N ARG A 48 -10.49 -14.77 11.08
CA ARG A 48 -11.38 -15.94 11.14
C ARG A 48 -11.27 -16.71 12.45
N SER A 49 -10.08 -16.78 13.03
CA SER A 49 -9.82 -17.44 14.31
C SER A 49 -10.08 -16.57 15.54
N ILE A 50 -10.52 -15.31 15.33
CA ILE A 50 -10.80 -14.34 16.42
C ILE A 50 -9.56 -14.12 17.30
N THR A 51 -8.38 -14.20 16.74
CA THR A 51 -7.11 -13.98 17.45
C THR A 51 -6.50 -12.62 17.22
N VAL A 52 -7.14 -11.75 16.41
CA VAL A 52 -6.69 -10.37 16.18
C VAL A 52 -6.71 -9.60 17.51
N PRO A 53 -5.61 -8.94 17.90
CA PRO A 53 -5.63 -7.98 18.99
C PRO A 53 -6.64 -6.87 18.67
N SER A 54 -7.77 -6.87 19.38
CA SER A 54 -8.97 -6.15 18.94
C SER A 54 -9.01 -4.68 19.38
N TRP A 55 -8.21 -4.27 20.38
CA TRP A 55 -8.31 -2.94 20.96
C TRP A 55 -8.02 -1.81 19.95
N ASP A 56 -6.85 -1.81 19.37
CA ASP A 56 -6.46 -0.78 18.40
C ASP A 56 -7.29 -0.87 17.11
N LEU A 57 -7.56 -2.08 16.65
CA LEU A 57 -8.41 -2.27 15.47
C LEU A 57 -9.80 -1.70 15.68
N ALA A 58 -10.39 -1.85 16.88
CA ALA A 58 -11.69 -1.28 17.21
C ALA A 58 -11.65 0.27 17.19
N ILE A 59 -10.60 0.88 17.74
CA ILE A 59 -10.40 2.34 17.72
C ILE A 59 -10.37 2.87 16.29
N PHE A 60 -9.56 2.27 15.43
CA PHE A 60 -9.42 2.71 14.04
C PHE A 60 -10.64 2.35 13.18
N ALA A 61 -11.38 1.31 13.51
CA ALA A 61 -12.65 0.97 12.87
C ALA A 61 -13.73 2.04 13.15
N GLU A 62 -13.87 2.49 14.40
CA GLU A 62 -14.79 3.58 14.74
C GLU A 62 -14.38 4.89 14.06
N LEU A 63 -13.11 5.24 14.07
CA LEU A 63 -12.58 6.40 13.34
C LEU A 63 -12.90 6.34 11.84
N ALA A 64 -12.64 5.22 11.17
CA ALA A 64 -12.89 5.05 9.75
C ALA A 64 -14.38 5.14 9.42
N LYS A 65 -15.23 4.57 10.27
CA LYS A 65 -16.69 4.66 10.20
C LYS A 65 -17.18 6.10 10.31
N ASP A 66 -16.66 6.88 11.24
CA ASP A 66 -17.04 8.27 11.39
C ASP A 66 -16.61 9.12 10.19
N TYR A 67 -15.38 8.96 9.73
CA TYR A 67 -14.91 9.62 8.51
C TYR A 67 -15.70 9.22 7.25
N ALA A 68 -16.15 7.96 7.15
CA ALA A 68 -17.01 7.52 6.07
C ALA A 68 -18.35 8.27 6.00
N HIS A 69 -18.80 8.80 7.15
CA HIS A 69 -20.05 9.56 7.27
C HIS A 69 -19.82 11.08 7.42
N GLY A 70 -18.59 11.56 7.24
CA GLY A 70 -18.25 12.98 7.38
C GLY A 70 -18.35 13.51 8.80
N ARG A 71 -18.20 12.65 9.80
CA ARG A 71 -18.25 13.00 11.22
C ARG A 71 -16.87 13.14 11.83
N ALA A 72 -16.78 13.86 12.95
CA ALA A 72 -15.57 13.86 13.77
C ALA A 72 -15.32 12.45 14.33
N PRO A 73 -14.04 12.01 14.45
CA PRO A 73 -13.70 10.66 14.91
C PRO A 73 -13.88 10.53 16.41
N ILE A 74 -15.12 10.33 16.84
CA ILE A 74 -15.47 10.07 18.23
C ILE A 74 -15.39 8.58 18.50
N VAL A 75 -14.52 8.18 19.40
CA VAL A 75 -14.20 6.77 19.69
C VAL A 75 -14.68 6.39 21.09
N PRO A 76 -15.92 5.90 21.24
CA PRO A 76 -16.53 5.62 22.54
C PRO A 76 -15.78 4.58 23.39
N ILE A 77 -15.05 3.66 22.76
CA ILE A 77 -14.24 2.66 23.46
C ILE A 77 -13.14 3.29 24.34
N LYS A 78 -12.71 4.53 24.03
CA LYS A 78 -11.75 5.30 24.85
C LYS A 78 -12.42 6.20 25.89
N GLY A 79 -13.72 6.40 25.77
CA GLY A 79 -14.51 7.27 26.67
C GLY A 79 -15.61 7.99 25.92
N GLU A 80 -16.64 8.42 26.65
CA GLU A 80 -17.75 9.17 26.07
C GLU A 80 -17.27 10.50 25.48
N GLY A 81 -17.64 10.78 24.24
CA GLY A 81 -17.24 12.00 23.52
C GLY A 81 -15.74 12.11 23.19
N TYR A 82 -14.96 11.03 23.36
CA TYR A 82 -13.52 11.05 23.15
C TYR A 82 -13.18 11.25 21.66
N ASN A 83 -12.62 12.42 21.33
CA ASN A 83 -12.18 12.75 19.98
C ASN A 83 -10.73 12.30 19.77
N LEU A 84 -10.52 11.34 18.86
CA LEU A 84 -9.20 10.74 18.63
C LEU A 84 -8.17 11.73 18.07
N LEU A 85 -8.58 12.80 17.38
CA LEU A 85 -7.65 13.82 16.88
C LEU A 85 -6.96 14.60 18.01
N GLY A 86 -7.56 14.65 19.21
CA GLY A 86 -6.95 15.27 20.38
C GLY A 86 -5.85 14.43 21.04
N ASP A 87 -5.88 13.11 20.80
CA ASP A 87 -4.91 12.16 21.34
C ASP A 87 -3.81 11.86 20.30
N HIS A 88 -4.25 11.54 19.08
CA HIS A 88 -3.38 11.20 17.96
C HIS A 88 -3.75 12.06 16.76
N PHE A 89 -3.04 13.16 16.55
CA PHE A 89 -3.29 14.02 15.40
C PHE A 89 -2.72 13.41 14.11
N HIS A 90 -3.50 12.52 13.51
CA HIS A 90 -3.17 11.83 12.25
C HIS A 90 -4.23 12.11 11.18
N PRO A 91 -4.29 13.32 10.59
CA PRO A 91 -5.34 13.69 9.63
C PRO A 91 -5.33 12.83 8.38
N ILE A 92 -4.21 12.20 8.03
CA ILE A 92 -4.11 11.27 6.88
C ILE A 92 -5.07 10.07 7.01
N LEU A 93 -5.47 9.71 8.22
CA LEU A 93 -6.40 8.60 8.46
C LEU A 93 -7.81 8.88 7.95
N ILE A 94 -8.13 10.11 7.54
CA ILE A 94 -9.37 10.44 6.83
C ILE A 94 -9.52 9.61 5.55
N LEU A 95 -8.40 9.17 4.96
CA LEU A 95 -8.38 8.29 3.78
C LEU A 95 -8.96 6.89 4.05
N LEU A 96 -9.11 6.50 5.32
CA LEU A 96 -9.80 5.26 5.69
C LEU A 96 -11.32 5.37 5.55
N GLY A 97 -11.88 6.58 5.54
CA GLY A 97 -13.30 6.82 5.34
C GLY A 97 -13.83 6.22 4.02
N PRO A 98 -13.26 6.53 2.86
CA PRO A 98 -13.60 5.90 1.59
C PRO A 98 -13.47 4.37 1.59
N VAL A 99 -12.43 3.83 2.26
CA VAL A 99 -12.24 2.38 2.40
C VAL A 99 -13.40 1.75 3.16
N TRP A 100 -13.75 2.34 4.31
CA TRP A 100 -14.88 1.87 5.12
C TRP A 100 -16.22 1.98 4.39
N ARG A 101 -16.40 3.02 3.58
CA ARG A 101 -17.63 3.21 2.80
C ARG A 101 -17.86 2.12 1.76
N LEU A 102 -16.77 1.60 1.17
CA LEU A 102 -16.81 0.51 0.20
C LEU A 102 -16.88 -0.87 0.86
N PHE A 103 -16.16 -1.04 1.96
CA PHE A 103 -16.04 -2.29 2.69
C PHE A 103 -16.19 -2.03 4.20
N PRO A 104 -17.42 -2.00 4.73
CA PRO A 104 -17.70 -1.63 6.12
C PRO A 104 -17.35 -2.77 7.11
N THR A 105 -16.08 -3.13 7.16
CA THR A 105 -15.54 -4.18 8.04
C THR A 105 -14.15 -3.82 8.53
N PRO A 106 -13.80 -4.09 9.80
CA PRO A 106 -12.44 -3.91 10.30
C PRO A 106 -11.39 -4.72 9.53
N LEU A 107 -11.75 -5.86 8.94
CA LEU A 107 -10.87 -6.67 8.08
C LEU A 107 -10.34 -5.84 6.89
N ALA A 108 -11.15 -4.93 6.34
CA ALA A 108 -10.69 -4.06 5.24
C ALA A 108 -9.53 -3.15 5.65
N LEU A 109 -9.50 -2.71 6.90
CA LEU A 109 -8.40 -1.89 7.42
C LEU A 109 -7.11 -2.70 7.52
N LEU A 110 -7.19 -3.97 7.97
CA LEU A 110 -6.05 -4.89 8.00
C LEU A 110 -5.52 -5.13 6.58
N VAL A 111 -6.40 -5.41 5.61
CA VAL A 111 -5.99 -5.62 4.22
C VAL A 111 -5.33 -4.37 3.63
N VAL A 112 -5.84 -3.17 3.91
CA VAL A 112 -5.20 -1.92 3.46
C VAL A 112 -3.83 -1.75 4.10
N GLN A 113 -3.68 -2.02 5.38
CA GLN A 113 -2.40 -2.00 6.08
C GLN A 113 -1.41 -2.98 5.44
N ASP A 114 -1.82 -4.21 5.17
CA ASP A 114 -1.01 -5.26 4.55
C ASP A 114 -0.54 -4.85 3.14
N LEU A 115 -1.43 -4.28 2.34
CA LEU A 115 -1.11 -3.78 1.00
C LEU A 115 -0.11 -2.63 1.05
N LEU A 116 -0.31 -1.66 1.95
CA LEU A 116 0.61 -0.53 2.11
C LEU A 116 1.99 -1.01 2.56
N LEU A 117 2.04 -1.97 3.49
CA LEU A 117 3.27 -2.57 3.97
C LEU A 117 3.99 -3.34 2.85
N ALA A 118 3.27 -4.15 2.07
CA ALA A 118 3.84 -4.86 0.93
C ALA A 118 4.39 -3.90 -0.15
N VAL A 119 3.62 -2.84 -0.49
CA VAL A 119 4.04 -1.84 -1.48
C VAL A 119 5.28 -1.07 -1.00
N SER A 120 5.46 -0.88 0.30
CA SER A 120 6.66 -0.23 0.85
C SER A 120 7.96 -1.00 0.56
N ALA A 121 7.90 -2.29 0.26
CA ALA A 121 9.04 -3.07 -0.19
C ALA A 121 9.58 -2.64 -1.56
N TRP A 122 8.75 -2.02 -2.41
CA TRP A 122 9.14 -1.59 -3.76
C TRP A 122 10.30 -0.57 -3.77
N PRO A 123 10.22 0.57 -3.06
CA PRO A 123 11.33 1.51 -3.01
C PRO A 123 12.57 0.92 -2.32
N LEU A 124 12.39 0.04 -1.32
CA LEU A 124 13.50 -0.62 -0.63
C LEU A 124 14.28 -1.54 -1.55
N THR A 125 13.60 -2.39 -2.33
CA THR A 125 14.26 -3.28 -3.30
C THR A 125 15.00 -2.48 -4.38
N ARG A 126 14.42 -1.37 -4.86
CA ARG A 126 15.07 -0.49 -5.82
C ARG A 126 16.31 0.20 -5.26
N LEU A 127 16.26 0.63 -4.01
CA LEU A 127 17.41 1.22 -3.34
C LEU A 127 18.52 0.18 -3.16
N ALA A 128 18.18 -1.02 -2.69
CA ALA A 128 19.12 -2.12 -2.50
C ALA A 128 19.84 -2.49 -3.81
N THR A 129 19.10 -2.66 -4.91
CA THR A 129 19.72 -2.96 -6.21
C THR A 129 20.68 -1.87 -6.68
N ARG A 130 20.32 -0.59 -6.54
CA ARG A 130 21.19 0.54 -6.91
C ARG A 130 22.49 0.58 -6.09
N LEU A 131 22.40 0.31 -4.78
CA LEU A 131 23.58 0.29 -3.89
C LEU A 131 24.48 -0.89 -4.21
N THR A 132 23.93 -2.09 -4.42
CA THR A 132 24.69 -3.29 -4.77
C THR A 132 25.40 -3.11 -6.11
N THR A 133 24.74 -2.58 -7.13
CA THR A 133 25.36 -2.32 -8.44
C THR A 133 26.53 -1.33 -8.33
N ARG A 134 26.44 -0.31 -7.48
CA ARG A 134 27.53 0.64 -7.25
C ARG A 134 28.72 0.01 -6.53
N LEU A 135 28.46 -0.86 -5.55
CA LEU A 135 29.53 -1.53 -4.78
C LEU A 135 30.30 -2.58 -5.61
N VAL A 136 29.64 -3.20 -6.59
CA VAL A 136 30.29 -4.19 -7.48
C VAL A 136 31.06 -3.51 -8.62
N ALA A 137 30.76 -2.26 -8.95
CA ALA A 137 31.39 -1.49 -10.02
C ALA A 137 32.64 -0.71 -9.55
N THR A 138 32.98 -0.75 -8.26
CA THR A 138 34.23 -0.18 -7.64
C THR A 138 35.24 -1.26 -7.37
#